data_90b410bc8eca37663286294c3af46bdf
#
_entry.id   90b410bc8eca37663286294c3af46bdf
#
_cell.length_a   1.000
_cell.length_b   1.000
_cell.length_c   1.000
_cell.angle_alpha   90.00
_cell.angle_beta   90.00
_cell.angle_gamma   90.00
#
_symmetry.space_group_name_H-M   'P 1'
#
loop_
_entity.id
_entity.type
_entity.pdbx_description
1 polymer ?
#
loop_
_entity_poly.entity_id
_entity_poly.type
_entity_poly.pdbx_seq_one_letter_code
_entity_poly.pdbx_strand_id
1 'polypeptide(L)'
;MTLGRREFLVAGAAGAAALLGAPARLRGQDKGKVRLAYLQLGWAGTEIIHKEDLLGKRGWQAEYSVVAGAPGPLLAQLGSGNVDAIDMSFALAAKNFEDGAPFKVTGVATAVLGAIVARKDAGLAKVEDLKGRKIAAVVGTSTFLDIRALTLKGYGFDIQKEAQVVTATAPPDMVTLLAKKDVDAIIAWQPTTDLVVFRGEGVYLAKQIDLWRKATGRPTGFPVHVCYLVHGEFLQKHPAIARDLNDAQRDAVDLWYNQPQRAIDIAAEVTKIPRDVLQVAHKETVRMLHGLPDEQVETLIVQLKLNKEFGFLKSDIWDSPDRIRREFFHRA
;
A
#
# COMPACT_ATOMS: atom_id res chain seq x y z
N MET A 1 76.41 1.84 -57.13
CA MET A 1 76.69 3.14 -56.54
C MET A 1 75.67 3.37 -55.51
N THR A 2 75.98 3.00 -54.34
CA THR A 2 76.57 3.73 -53.22
C THR A 2 75.56 4.69 -52.55
N LEU A 3 75.13 4.27 -51.34
CA LEU A 3 75.11 5.04 -50.11
C LEU A 3 74.04 6.15 -50.03
N GLY A 4 73.35 6.33 -49.01
CA GLY A 4 73.74 6.22 -47.65
C GLY A 4 72.58 6.34 -46.68
N ARG A 5 72.85 5.74 -45.65
CA ARG A 5 72.33 5.85 -44.29
C ARG A 5 72.25 7.31 -43.79
N ARG A 6 71.31 7.51 -42.94
CA ARG A 6 71.34 8.19 -41.59
C ARG A 6 70.07 8.96 -41.39
N GLU A 7 69.34 8.50 -40.40
CA GLU A 7 69.29 9.00 -39.05
C GLU A 7 68.46 10.29 -38.98
N PHE A 8 67.53 10.54 -38.21
CA PHE A 8 67.38 10.28 -36.76
C PHE A 8 65.99 10.68 -36.27
N LEU A 9 65.61 9.94 -35.30
CA LEU A 9 65.04 10.40 -34.05
C LEU A 9 63.69 11.18 -34.01
N VAL A 10 62.77 10.48 -33.50
CA VAL A 10 62.09 10.79 -32.19
C VAL A 10 61.20 12.01 -32.18
N ALA A 11 59.96 11.76 -32.23
CA ALA A 11 59.03 12.41 -31.33
C ALA A 11 57.91 11.42 -31.04
N GLY A 12 57.95 10.82 -29.88
CA GLY A 12 56.86 10.04 -29.31
C GLY A 12 55.70 10.97 -29.08
N ALA A 13 54.64 10.75 -29.83
CA ALA A 13 53.32 11.22 -29.44
C ALA A 13 52.63 10.06 -28.76
N ALA A 14 52.65 10.07 -27.44
CA ALA A 14 51.84 9.23 -26.60
C ALA A 14 50.38 9.51 -26.95
N GLY A 15 49.80 8.61 -27.71
CA GLY A 15 48.34 8.52 -27.87
C GLY A 15 47.71 8.15 -26.53
N ALA A 16 47.41 9.16 -25.76
CA ALA A 16 46.52 8.97 -24.62
C ALA A 16 45.15 8.51 -25.17
N ALA A 17 44.92 7.20 -25.16
CA ALA A 17 43.59 6.64 -25.27
C ALA A 17 42.82 7.18 -24.09
N ALA A 18 42.07 8.25 -24.32
CA ALA A 18 41.03 8.67 -23.41
C ALA A 18 40.02 7.52 -23.34
N LEU A 19 40.23 6.62 -22.40
CA LEU A 19 39.18 5.81 -21.84
C LEU A 19 38.13 6.79 -21.31
N LEU A 20 37.14 7.10 -22.15
CA LEU A 20 35.90 7.68 -21.72
C LEU A 20 35.31 6.69 -20.70
N GLY A 21 35.76 6.82 -19.48
CA GLY A 21 35.16 6.15 -18.36
C GLY A 21 33.68 6.51 -18.37
N ALA A 22 32.82 5.54 -18.70
CA ALA A 22 31.41 5.64 -18.34
C ALA A 22 31.37 6.15 -16.91
N PRO A 23 30.51 7.13 -16.58
CA PRO A 23 30.43 7.64 -15.22
C PRO A 23 30.24 6.42 -14.32
N ALA A 24 31.23 6.16 -13.47
CA ALA A 24 31.07 5.17 -12.41
C ALA A 24 29.82 5.61 -11.66
N ARG A 25 28.72 4.89 -11.87
CA ARG A 25 27.58 5.02 -10.98
C ARG A 25 28.20 4.89 -9.60
N LEU A 26 28.10 5.94 -8.80
CA LEU A 26 28.38 5.88 -7.38
C LEU A 26 27.49 4.75 -6.86
N ARG A 27 28.00 3.53 -6.89
CA ARG A 27 27.39 2.40 -6.19
C ARG A 27 27.44 2.80 -4.75
N GLY A 28 26.27 3.16 -4.20
CA GLY A 28 26.09 3.30 -2.77
C GLY A 28 26.68 2.05 -2.12
N GLN A 29 27.17 2.21 -0.91
CA GLN A 29 27.72 1.10 -0.12
C GLN A 29 26.76 -0.09 -0.22
N ASP A 30 27.24 -1.27 -0.57
CA ASP A 30 26.43 -2.49 -0.66
C ASP A 30 25.82 -2.76 0.73
N LYS A 31 24.51 -2.62 0.84
CA LYS A 31 23.75 -2.77 2.10
C LYS A 31 23.25 -4.20 2.30
N GLY A 32 23.49 -5.06 1.33
CA GLY A 32 23.04 -6.45 1.32
C GLY A 32 21.75 -6.66 0.55
N LYS A 33 21.22 -7.87 0.68
CA LYS A 33 20.02 -8.32 -0.01
C LYS A 33 18.77 -7.98 0.79
N VAL A 34 17.69 -7.58 0.13
CA VAL A 34 16.35 -7.40 0.71
C VAL A 34 15.29 -8.04 -0.18
N ARG A 35 14.41 -8.85 0.42
CA ARG A 35 13.28 -9.49 -0.25
C ARG A 35 12.00 -8.73 0.13
N LEU A 36 11.41 -8.03 -0.83
CA LEU A 36 10.18 -7.25 -0.65
C LEU A 36 9.03 -7.88 -1.44
N ALA A 37 7.99 -8.32 -0.75
CA ALA A 37 6.80 -8.81 -1.40
C ALA A 37 5.61 -7.85 -1.22
N TYR A 38 4.70 -7.80 -2.20
CA TYR A 38 3.55 -6.92 -2.15
C TYR A 38 2.34 -7.49 -2.90
N LEU A 39 1.14 -7.01 -2.55
CA LEU A 39 -0.09 -7.43 -3.20
C LEU A 39 -0.26 -6.74 -4.55
N GLN A 40 -0.62 -7.52 -5.58
CA GLN A 40 -0.87 -7.01 -6.94
C GLN A 40 -1.91 -5.88 -6.96
N LEU A 41 -2.94 -5.97 -6.14
CA LEU A 41 -4.00 -4.97 -6.01
C LEU A 41 -3.95 -4.26 -4.65
N GLY A 42 -2.77 -4.22 -4.01
CA GLY A 42 -2.58 -3.59 -2.70
C GLY A 42 -2.60 -2.07 -2.75
N TRP A 43 -2.21 -1.50 -3.89
CA TRP A 43 -2.15 -0.07 -4.15
C TRP A 43 -1.35 0.71 -3.09
N ALA A 44 -0.06 0.41 -3.01
CA ALA A 44 0.82 0.98 -1.99
C ALA A 44 1.90 1.94 -2.53
N GLY A 45 2.12 1.97 -3.84
CA GLY A 45 3.31 2.58 -4.45
C GLY A 45 4.51 1.62 -4.49
N THR A 46 4.37 0.42 -3.92
CA THR A 46 5.43 -0.61 -3.95
C THR A 46 5.71 -1.08 -5.37
N GLU A 47 4.71 -1.05 -6.25
CA GLU A 47 4.85 -1.29 -7.68
C GLU A 47 5.79 -0.26 -8.33
N ILE A 48 5.77 0.99 -7.89
CA ILE A 48 6.68 2.03 -8.36
C ILE A 48 8.10 1.79 -7.80
N ILE A 49 8.20 1.46 -6.49
CA ILE A 49 9.48 1.12 -5.87
C ILE A 49 10.16 -0.02 -6.63
N HIS A 50 9.40 -1.05 -7.00
CA HIS A 50 9.87 -2.20 -7.76
C HIS A 50 10.32 -1.81 -9.17
N LYS A 51 9.42 -1.21 -9.95
CA LYS A 51 9.67 -0.91 -11.37
C LYS A 51 10.76 0.14 -11.60
N GLU A 52 10.92 1.05 -10.65
CA GLU A 52 11.98 2.06 -10.65
C GLU A 52 13.25 1.62 -9.93
N ASP A 53 13.25 0.42 -9.34
CA ASP A 53 14.35 -0.11 -8.52
C ASP A 53 14.84 0.91 -7.47
N LEU A 54 13.89 1.49 -6.73
CA LEU A 54 14.20 2.58 -5.80
C LEU A 54 15.02 2.11 -4.59
N LEU A 55 14.94 0.84 -4.20
CA LEU A 55 15.83 0.26 -3.19
C LEU A 55 17.22 -0.05 -3.76
N GLY A 56 17.30 -0.52 -5.00
CA GLY A 56 18.58 -0.71 -5.68
C GLY A 56 19.37 0.59 -5.84
N LYS A 57 18.69 1.71 -6.13
CA LYS A 57 19.29 3.05 -6.13
C LYS A 57 19.86 3.48 -4.78
N ARG A 58 19.45 2.82 -3.68
CA ARG A 58 19.91 3.05 -2.30
C ARG A 58 20.96 2.04 -1.84
N GLY A 59 21.43 1.17 -2.73
CA GLY A 59 22.50 0.20 -2.48
C GLY A 59 22.02 -1.15 -1.97
N TRP A 60 20.73 -1.47 -2.07
CA TRP A 60 20.20 -2.79 -1.78
C TRP A 60 20.20 -3.68 -3.01
N GLN A 61 20.46 -4.97 -2.82
CA GLN A 61 20.14 -6.01 -3.81
C GLN A 61 18.69 -6.43 -3.59
N ALA A 62 17.75 -5.66 -4.19
CA ALA A 62 16.33 -5.86 -3.94
C ALA A 62 15.72 -6.96 -4.83
N GLU A 63 15.07 -7.93 -4.21
CA GLU A 63 14.25 -8.93 -4.87
C GLU A 63 12.77 -8.66 -4.57
N TYR A 64 11.97 -8.60 -5.63
CA TYR A 64 10.57 -8.26 -5.53
C TYR A 64 9.68 -9.44 -5.89
N SER A 65 8.63 -9.66 -5.09
CA SER A 65 7.60 -10.67 -5.34
C SER A 65 6.21 -10.04 -5.36
N VAL A 66 5.46 -10.30 -6.43
CA VAL A 66 4.07 -9.84 -6.56
C VAL A 66 3.14 -10.99 -6.20
N VAL A 67 2.30 -10.80 -5.20
CA VAL A 67 1.34 -11.80 -4.72
C VAL A 67 -0.06 -11.43 -5.20
N ALA A 68 -0.69 -12.31 -5.94
CA ALA A 68 -2.10 -12.16 -6.34
C ALA A 68 -3.03 -12.69 -5.24
N GLY A 69 -4.23 -12.13 -5.15
CA GLY A 69 -5.29 -12.62 -4.28
C GLY A 69 -5.31 -12.02 -2.87
N ALA A 70 -5.52 -12.86 -1.87
CA ALA A 70 -5.73 -12.45 -0.48
C ALA A 70 -4.41 -12.15 0.28
N PRO A 71 -4.45 -11.32 1.34
CA PRO A 71 -3.26 -10.93 2.11
C PRO A 71 -2.64 -12.03 2.99
N GLY A 72 -3.37 -13.11 3.29
CA GLY A 72 -2.88 -14.17 4.17
C GLY A 72 -1.54 -14.80 3.77
N PRO A 73 -1.35 -15.23 2.50
CA PRO A 73 -0.07 -15.76 2.03
C PRO A 73 1.10 -14.79 2.17
N LEU A 74 0.85 -13.50 2.02
CA LEU A 74 1.88 -12.46 2.16
C LEU A 74 2.35 -12.35 3.62
N LEU A 75 1.41 -12.34 4.57
CA LEU A 75 1.72 -12.35 6.01
C LEU A 75 2.47 -13.62 6.44
N ALA A 76 2.09 -14.79 5.90
CA ALA A 76 2.77 -16.04 6.17
C ALA A 76 4.23 -16.04 5.69
N GLN A 77 4.51 -15.43 4.53
CA GLN A 77 5.88 -15.28 4.01
C GLN A 77 6.72 -14.37 4.92
N LEU A 78 6.16 -13.27 5.41
CA LEU A 78 6.87 -12.41 6.36
C LEU A 78 7.11 -13.13 7.69
N GLY A 79 6.09 -13.75 8.27
CA GLY A 79 6.19 -14.45 9.55
C GLY A 79 7.19 -15.62 9.54
N SER A 80 7.36 -16.30 8.42
CA SER A 80 8.36 -17.37 8.24
C SER A 80 9.76 -16.87 7.87
N GLY A 81 9.96 -15.56 7.66
CA GLY A 81 11.22 -14.98 7.20
C GLY A 81 11.58 -15.32 5.74
N ASN A 82 10.61 -15.78 4.94
CA ASN A 82 10.82 -15.99 3.50
C ASN A 82 10.95 -14.68 2.73
N VAL A 83 10.36 -13.60 3.26
CA VAL A 83 10.57 -12.22 2.82
C VAL A 83 10.94 -11.35 4.01
N ASP A 84 11.61 -10.24 3.75
CA ASP A 84 12.16 -9.35 4.77
C ASP A 84 11.24 -8.16 5.05
N ALA A 85 10.48 -7.75 4.03
CA ALA A 85 9.52 -6.67 4.13
C ALA A 85 8.30 -6.93 3.24
N ILE A 86 7.16 -6.37 3.63
CA ILE A 86 5.92 -6.39 2.84
C ILE A 86 5.18 -5.06 2.96
N ASP A 87 4.33 -4.75 1.97
CA ASP A 87 3.21 -3.85 2.21
C ASP A 87 2.01 -4.64 2.75
N MET A 88 1.23 -4.05 3.63
CA MET A 88 0.09 -4.73 4.25
C MET A 88 -0.95 -3.73 4.72
N SER A 89 -2.21 -4.14 4.68
CA SER A 89 -3.29 -3.37 5.25
C SER A 89 -3.13 -3.24 6.77
N PHE A 90 -3.33 -2.02 7.27
CA PHE A 90 -2.96 -1.64 8.63
C PHE A 90 -3.71 -2.40 9.73
N ALA A 91 -5.02 -2.62 9.58
CA ALA A 91 -5.78 -3.36 10.58
C ALA A 91 -5.35 -4.85 10.67
N LEU A 92 -5.01 -5.49 9.53
CA LEU A 92 -4.48 -6.85 9.54
C LEU A 92 -3.05 -6.90 10.11
N ALA A 93 -2.22 -5.88 9.85
CA ALA A 93 -0.93 -5.77 10.50
C ALA A 93 -1.08 -5.74 12.03
N ALA A 94 -1.98 -4.91 12.54
CA ALA A 94 -2.24 -4.83 13.98
C ALA A 94 -2.71 -6.17 14.57
N LYS A 95 -3.63 -6.87 13.88
CA LYS A 95 -4.12 -8.17 14.34
C LYS A 95 -3.01 -9.22 14.35
N ASN A 96 -2.21 -9.31 13.32
CA ASN A 96 -1.11 -10.28 13.25
C ASN A 96 -0.01 -9.97 14.28
N PHE A 97 0.26 -8.69 14.54
CA PHE A 97 1.16 -8.29 15.62
C PHE A 97 0.63 -8.74 16.99
N GLU A 98 -0.67 -8.53 17.25
CA GLU A 98 -1.35 -9.01 18.47
C GLU A 98 -1.23 -10.53 18.62
N ASP A 99 -1.28 -11.27 17.52
CA ASP A 99 -1.14 -12.72 17.47
C ASP A 99 0.33 -13.20 17.53
N GLY A 100 1.28 -12.27 17.73
CA GLY A 100 2.69 -12.57 17.97
C GLY A 100 3.60 -12.57 16.74
N ALA A 101 3.12 -12.07 15.58
CA ALA A 101 3.96 -12.00 14.39
C ALA A 101 5.17 -11.06 14.58
N PRO A 102 6.41 -11.47 14.18
CA PRO A 102 7.65 -10.80 14.52
C PRO A 102 8.02 -9.69 13.54
N PHE A 103 7.28 -8.60 13.51
CA PHE A 103 7.57 -7.47 12.63
C PHE A 103 7.36 -6.12 13.33
N LYS A 104 7.78 -5.06 12.69
CA LYS A 104 7.48 -3.66 13.03
C LYS A 104 6.85 -2.95 11.84
N VAL A 105 5.93 -2.02 12.14
CA VAL A 105 5.46 -1.04 11.14
C VAL A 105 6.50 0.06 11.03
N THR A 106 7.10 0.20 9.85
CA THR A 106 8.19 1.15 9.61
C THR A 106 7.77 2.38 8.83
N GLY A 107 6.63 2.34 8.14
CA GLY A 107 6.12 3.46 7.35
C GLY A 107 4.69 3.24 6.90
N VAL A 108 4.06 4.29 6.41
CA VAL A 108 2.75 4.24 5.76
C VAL A 108 2.89 4.40 4.25
N ALA A 109 1.94 3.86 3.50
CA ALA A 109 1.97 3.88 2.03
C ALA A 109 0.75 4.58 1.44
N THR A 110 -0.46 4.22 1.85
CA THR A 110 -1.69 4.82 1.31
C THR A 110 -2.77 4.98 2.37
N ALA A 111 -3.67 5.91 2.13
CA ALA A 111 -4.83 6.19 2.97
C ALA A 111 -6.14 6.15 2.15
N VAL A 112 -7.25 6.00 2.84
CA VAL A 112 -8.64 6.17 2.37
C VAL A 112 -9.04 5.37 1.14
N LEU A 113 -8.50 4.17 0.99
CA LEU A 113 -8.78 3.32 -0.18
C LEU A 113 -10.16 2.64 -0.16
N GLY A 114 -10.84 2.58 0.97
CA GLY A 114 -12.12 1.86 1.10
C GLY A 114 -13.32 2.70 0.66
N ALA A 115 -14.34 2.03 0.13
CA ALA A 115 -15.64 2.64 -0.13
C ALA A 115 -16.78 1.61 -0.09
N ILE A 116 -17.99 2.11 0.10
CA ILE A 116 -19.24 1.42 -0.15
C ILE A 116 -19.77 1.92 -1.49
N VAL A 117 -19.93 1.01 -2.44
CA VAL A 117 -20.49 1.29 -3.76
C VAL A 117 -21.82 0.57 -3.90
N ALA A 118 -22.90 1.32 -4.07
CA ALA A 118 -24.21 0.79 -4.34
C ALA A 118 -24.38 0.51 -5.84
N ARG A 119 -25.08 -0.57 -6.19
CA ARG A 119 -25.52 -0.80 -7.56
C ARG A 119 -26.45 0.35 -7.97
N LYS A 120 -26.25 0.88 -9.18
CA LYS A 120 -26.93 2.09 -9.66
C LYS A 120 -28.45 2.06 -9.56
N ASP A 121 -29.05 0.88 -9.79
CA ASP A 121 -30.49 0.66 -9.78
C ASP A 121 -31.04 0.04 -8.47
N ALA A 122 -30.22 -0.05 -7.41
CA ALA A 122 -30.63 -0.62 -6.14
C ALA A 122 -31.49 0.30 -5.26
N GLY A 123 -31.61 1.58 -5.62
CA GLY A 123 -32.41 2.55 -4.87
C GLY A 123 -31.84 2.91 -3.50
N LEU A 124 -30.51 2.77 -3.31
CA LEU A 124 -29.81 3.14 -2.09
C LEU A 124 -29.29 4.58 -2.20
N ALA A 125 -29.62 5.43 -1.23
CA ALA A 125 -29.25 6.85 -1.22
C ALA A 125 -28.31 7.21 -0.04
N LYS A 126 -28.31 6.44 1.05
CA LYS A 126 -27.53 6.69 2.27
C LYS A 126 -27.09 5.37 2.91
N VAL A 127 -26.11 5.48 3.81
CA VAL A 127 -25.50 4.30 4.46
C VAL A 127 -26.53 3.45 5.22
N GLU A 128 -27.50 4.09 5.85
CA GLU A 128 -28.54 3.39 6.63
C GLU A 128 -29.48 2.54 5.75
N ASP A 129 -29.57 2.82 4.45
CA ASP A 129 -30.37 2.04 3.49
C ASP A 129 -29.78 0.63 3.25
N LEU A 130 -28.57 0.38 3.74
CA LEU A 130 -27.92 -0.94 3.67
C LEU A 130 -28.54 -1.96 4.63
N LYS A 131 -29.33 -1.54 5.62
CA LYS A 131 -30.01 -2.46 6.55
C LYS A 131 -30.91 -3.44 5.79
N GLY A 132 -30.69 -4.74 6.05
CA GLY A 132 -31.39 -5.83 5.39
C GLY A 132 -30.99 -6.09 3.94
N ARG A 133 -30.11 -5.29 3.33
CA ARG A 133 -29.65 -5.43 1.95
C ARG A 133 -28.52 -6.44 1.80
N LYS A 134 -28.39 -7.00 0.60
CA LYS A 134 -27.28 -7.89 0.27
C LYS A 134 -26.04 -7.09 -0.11
N ILE A 135 -24.95 -7.34 0.58
CA ILE A 135 -23.68 -6.60 0.39
C ILE A 135 -22.56 -7.60 0.18
N ALA A 136 -21.83 -7.53 -0.94
CA ALA A 136 -20.63 -8.34 -1.09
C ALA A 136 -19.41 -7.66 -0.48
N ALA A 137 -18.61 -8.43 0.23
CA ALA A 137 -17.33 -7.98 0.81
C ALA A 137 -16.34 -9.13 0.93
N VAL A 138 -15.05 -8.84 0.89
CA VAL A 138 -14.01 -9.77 1.33
C VAL A 138 -13.89 -9.62 2.86
N VAL A 139 -14.66 -10.41 3.58
CA VAL A 139 -14.72 -10.41 5.04
C VAL A 139 -13.35 -10.76 5.63
N GLY A 140 -12.90 -10.04 6.66
CA GLY A 140 -11.58 -10.22 7.25
C GLY A 140 -10.48 -9.35 6.63
N THR A 141 -10.79 -8.53 5.61
CA THR A 141 -9.88 -7.47 5.13
C THR A 141 -10.02 -6.21 5.97
N SER A 142 -8.94 -5.41 6.01
CA SER A 142 -8.98 -4.09 6.67
C SER A 142 -10.09 -3.20 6.12
N THR A 143 -10.34 -3.22 4.82
CA THR A 143 -11.42 -2.42 4.22
C THR A 143 -12.77 -2.74 4.85
N PHE A 144 -13.12 -4.03 4.95
CA PHE A 144 -14.38 -4.44 5.56
C PHE A 144 -14.44 -4.10 7.04
N LEU A 145 -13.35 -4.38 7.78
CA LEU A 145 -13.27 -4.15 9.22
C LEU A 145 -13.32 -2.67 9.57
N ASP A 146 -12.56 -1.84 8.86
CA ASP A 146 -12.55 -0.38 9.07
C ASP A 146 -13.92 0.23 8.72
N ILE A 147 -14.50 -0.12 7.57
CA ILE A 147 -15.81 0.40 7.16
C ILE A 147 -16.89 -0.04 8.16
N ARG A 148 -16.86 -1.30 8.63
CA ARG A 148 -17.77 -1.78 9.66
C ARG A 148 -17.64 -0.98 10.97
N ALA A 149 -16.41 -0.76 11.44
CA ALA A 149 -16.15 0.02 12.66
C ALA A 149 -16.63 1.47 12.49
N LEU A 150 -16.34 2.09 11.34
CA LEU A 150 -16.72 3.47 11.04
C LEU A 150 -18.25 3.64 10.89
N THR A 151 -18.94 2.68 10.30
CA THR A 151 -20.41 2.73 10.19
C THR A 151 -21.06 2.50 11.54
N LEU A 152 -20.54 1.60 12.35
CA LEU A 152 -21.07 1.38 13.70
C LEU A 152 -20.87 2.64 14.56
N LYS A 153 -19.69 3.27 14.54
CA LYS A 153 -19.39 4.49 15.29
C LYS A 153 -20.17 5.71 14.80
N GLY A 154 -20.23 5.91 13.48
CA GLY A 154 -20.81 7.12 12.88
C GLY A 154 -22.31 7.07 12.66
N TYR A 155 -22.92 5.87 12.55
CA TYR A 155 -24.32 5.68 12.19
C TYR A 155 -25.09 4.74 13.14
N GLY A 156 -24.41 4.13 14.14
CA GLY A 156 -25.02 3.14 15.03
C GLY A 156 -25.47 1.87 14.30
N PHE A 157 -24.85 1.53 13.18
CA PHE A 157 -25.22 0.45 12.28
C PHE A 157 -24.07 -0.53 12.09
N ASP A 158 -24.25 -1.79 12.53
CA ASP A 158 -23.29 -2.87 12.31
C ASP A 158 -23.63 -3.61 11.01
N ILE A 159 -22.89 -3.29 9.94
CA ILE A 159 -23.08 -3.90 8.62
C ILE A 159 -23.10 -5.43 8.70
N GLN A 160 -22.25 -6.04 9.52
CA GLN A 160 -22.16 -7.50 9.61
C GLN A 160 -23.39 -8.14 10.27
N LYS A 161 -24.09 -7.42 11.12
CA LYS A 161 -25.25 -7.93 11.85
C LYS A 161 -26.58 -7.53 11.23
N GLU A 162 -26.62 -6.33 10.63
CA GLU A 162 -27.86 -5.71 10.18
C GLU A 162 -28.02 -5.70 8.64
N ALA A 163 -27.00 -6.15 7.88
CA ALA A 163 -27.09 -6.42 6.47
C ALA A 163 -26.86 -7.92 6.18
N GLN A 164 -27.18 -8.35 4.97
CA GLN A 164 -26.91 -9.71 4.47
C GLN A 164 -25.54 -9.72 3.78
N VAL A 165 -24.47 -9.99 4.53
CA VAL A 165 -23.11 -9.97 3.99
C VAL A 165 -22.82 -11.25 3.21
N VAL A 166 -22.58 -11.12 1.92
CA VAL A 166 -22.13 -12.17 1.00
C VAL A 166 -20.61 -12.13 0.94
N THR A 167 -19.96 -13.18 1.42
CA THR A 167 -18.50 -13.26 1.43
C THR A 167 -17.97 -13.54 0.02
N ALA A 168 -17.19 -12.62 -0.52
CA ALA A 168 -16.41 -12.78 -1.74
C ALA A 168 -14.98 -13.23 -1.41
N THR A 169 -14.29 -13.88 -2.34
CA THR A 169 -12.90 -14.33 -2.16
C THR A 169 -11.90 -13.27 -2.62
N ALA A 170 -12.28 -12.45 -3.60
CA ALA A 170 -11.44 -11.40 -4.17
C ALA A 170 -12.28 -10.24 -4.74
N PRO A 171 -11.68 -9.06 -5.02
CA PRO A 171 -12.39 -7.93 -5.61
C PRO A 171 -13.15 -8.22 -6.91
N PRO A 172 -12.62 -9.01 -7.88
CA PRO A 172 -13.37 -9.35 -9.10
C PRO A 172 -14.68 -10.09 -8.86
N ASP A 173 -14.75 -10.92 -7.80
CA ASP A 173 -15.98 -11.64 -7.45
C ASP A 173 -17.08 -10.66 -7.03
N MET A 174 -16.73 -9.63 -6.24
CA MET A 174 -17.67 -8.59 -5.84
C MET A 174 -18.25 -7.84 -7.03
N VAL A 175 -17.40 -7.50 -8.01
CA VAL A 175 -17.83 -6.85 -9.26
C VAL A 175 -18.80 -7.74 -10.02
N THR A 176 -18.50 -9.04 -10.11
CA THR A 176 -19.36 -10.03 -10.80
C THR A 176 -20.72 -10.17 -10.09
N LEU A 177 -20.74 -10.26 -8.76
CA LEU A 177 -21.99 -10.34 -7.98
C LEU A 177 -22.85 -9.08 -8.16
N LEU A 178 -22.23 -7.89 -8.19
CA LEU A 178 -22.92 -6.64 -8.40
C LEU A 178 -23.53 -6.56 -9.80
N ALA A 179 -22.76 -6.91 -10.84
CA ALA A 179 -23.20 -6.91 -12.24
C ALA A 179 -24.36 -7.90 -12.50
N LYS A 180 -24.33 -9.07 -11.83
CA LYS A 180 -25.40 -10.07 -11.87
C LYS A 180 -26.63 -9.71 -11.07
N LYS A 181 -26.60 -8.61 -10.32
CA LYS A 181 -27.65 -8.17 -9.39
C LYS A 181 -27.90 -9.15 -8.23
N ASP A 182 -26.92 -9.98 -7.90
CA ASP A 182 -26.97 -10.90 -6.76
C ASP A 182 -26.81 -10.15 -5.44
N VAL A 183 -26.21 -8.93 -5.47
CA VAL A 183 -26.05 -8.01 -4.34
C VAL A 183 -26.45 -6.59 -4.71
N ASP A 184 -26.83 -5.80 -3.69
CA ASP A 184 -27.24 -4.40 -3.83
C ASP A 184 -26.08 -3.43 -3.73
N ALA A 185 -25.01 -3.83 -3.02
CA ALA A 185 -23.83 -3.01 -2.83
C ALA A 185 -22.58 -3.89 -2.66
N ILE A 186 -21.41 -3.26 -2.78
CA ILE A 186 -20.12 -3.87 -2.44
C ILE A 186 -19.37 -2.99 -1.45
N ILE A 187 -18.56 -3.62 -0.60
CA ILE A 187 -17.54 -2.96 0.22
C ILE A 187 -16.18 -3.40 -0.32
N ALA A 188 -15.50 -2.49 -0.98
CA ALA A 188 -14.25 -2.76 -1.66
C ALA A 188 -13.28 -1.59 -1.54
N TRP A 189 -12.11 -1.74 -2.13
CA TRP A 189 -11.08 -0.71 -2.18
C TRP A 189 -10.73 -0.36 -3.63
N GLN A 190 -10.08 0.79 -3.80
CA GLN A 190 -9.58 1.21 -5.10
C GLN A 190 -8.49 0.26 -5.60
N PRO A 191 -8.39 0.07 -6.92
CA PRO A 191 -9.17 0.72 -7.98
C PRO A 191 -10.48 -0.02 -8.33
N THR A 192 -10.87 -1.05 -7.57
CA THR A 192 -12.09 -1.86 -7.86
C THR A 192 -13.34 -0.99 -7.78
N THR A 193 -13.45 -0.14 -6.77
CA THR A 193 -14.59 0.77 -6.60
C THR A 193 -14.66 1.79 -7.73
N ASP A 194 -13.52 2.36 -8.13
CA ASP A 194 -13.45 3.30 -9.25
C ASP A 194 -13.86 2.63 -10.57
N LEU A 195 -13.45 1.37 -10.79
CA LEU A 195 -13.81 0.60 -11.98
C LEU A 195 -15.34 0.43 -12.10
N VAL A 196 -16.00 0.05 -11.01
CA VAL A 196 -17.47 -0.14 -10.99
C VAL A 196 -18.20 1.17 -11.25
N VAL A 197 -17.74 2.26 -10.65
CA VAL A 197 -18.35 3.59 -10.84
C VAL A 197 -18.05 4.12 -12.24
N PHE A 198 -16.84 3.95 -12.75
CA PHE A 198 -16.45 4.36 -14.10
C PHE A 198 -17.27 3.65 -15.20
N ARG A 199 -17.58 2.37 -15.01
CA ARG A 199 -18.45 1.61 -15.91
C ARG A 199 -19.93 2.01 -15.83
N GLY A 200 -20.29 2.87 -14.87
CA GLY A 200 -21.69 3.25 -14.65
C GLY A 200 -22.56 2.14 -14.04
N GLU A 201 -21.94 1.09 -13.50
CA GLU A 201 -22.59 -0.05 -12.86
C GLU A 201 -22.99 0.25 -11.41
N GLY A 202 -22.27 1.18 -10.75
CA GLY A 202 -22.50 1.59 -9.38
C GLY A 202 -22.31 3.08 -9.15
N VAL A 203 -22.66 3.50 -7.92
CA VAL A 203 -22.45 4.85 -7.40
C VAL A 203 -21.84 4.77 -6.02
N TYR A 204 -20.96 5.72 -5.67
CA TYR A 204 -20.44 5.81 -4.31
C TYR A 204 -21.59 6.14 -3.35
N LEU A 205 -21.85 5.23 -2.41
CA LEU A 205 -22.76 5.48 -1.30
C LEU A 205 -22.04 6.19 -0.16
N ALA A 206 -20.80 5.76 0.13
CA ALA A 206 -19.91 6.43 1.07
C ALA A 206 -18.45 6.06 0.77
N LYS A 207 -17.54 7.05 0.82
CA LYS A 207 -16.09 6.83 0.82
C LYS A 207 -15.60 6.70 2.26
N GLN A 208 -14.54 5.94 2.49
CA GLN A 208 -13.96 5.72 3.82
C GLN A 208 -13.63 7.04 4.54
N ILE A 209 -13.20 8.07 3.79
CA ILE A 209 -12.92 9.39 4.36
C ILE A 209 -14.15 10.05 4.96
N ASP A 210 -15.31 9.92 4.33
CA ASP A 210 -16.56 10.51 4.81
C ASP A 210 -17.05 9.77 6.06
N LEU A 211 -16.95 8.44 6.05
CA LEU A 211 -17.23 7.62 7.23
C LEU A 211 -16.28 7.96 8.39
N TRP A 212 -14.99 8.16 8.11
CA TRP A 212 -13.99 8.56 9.09
C TRP A 212 -14.33 9.90 9.76
N ARG A 213 -14.60 10.91 8.94
CA ARG A 213 -14.98 12.24 9.43
C ARG A 213 -16.22 12.17 10.30
N LYS A 214 -17.24 11.43 9.88
CA LYS A 214 -18.48 11.25 10.66
C LYS A 214 -18.22 10.51 11.96
N ALA A 215 -17.47 9.44 11.95
CA ALA A 215 -17.22 8.58 13.10
C ALA A 215 -16.32 9.26 14.16
N THR A 216 -15.34 10.06 13.72
CA THR A 216 -14.31 10.61 14.61
C THR A 216 -14.49 12.11 14.92
N GLY A 217 -15.29 12.83 14.13
CA GLY A 217 -15.38 14.28 14.17
C GLY A 217 -14.11 15.02 13.71
N ARG A 218 -13.11 14.30 13.17
CA ARG A 218 -11.84 14.87 12.74
C ARG A 218 -11.96 15.42 11.31
N PRO A 219 -11.78 16.72 11.08
CA PRO A 219 -11.82 17.30 9.73
C PRO A 219 -10.54 16.99 8.95
N THR A 220 -9.41 16.79 9.65
CA THR A 220 -8.09 16.49 9.11
C THR A 220 -7.64 15.10 9.54
N GLY A 221 -6.57 14.63 8.91
CA GLY A 221 -6.08 13.26 9.10
C GLY A 221 -6.84 12.25 8.23
N PHE A 222 -6.11 11.25 7.80
CA PHE A 222 -6.64 10.22 6.90
C PHE A 222 -6.42 8.84 7.52
N PRO A 223 -7.44 7.97 7.61
CA PRO A 223 -7.23 6.60 8.03
C PRO A 223 -6.29 5.91 7.04
N VAL A 224 -5.21 5.33 7.59
CA VAL A 224 -4.24 4.60 6.79
C VAL A 224 -4.84 3.27 6.37
N HIS A 225 -4.64 2.94 5.10
CA HIS A 225 -5.06 1.64 4.59
C HIS A 225 -3.88 0.68 4.49
N VAL A 226 -2.76 1.12 3.93
CA VAL A 226 -1.57 0.29 3.71
C VAL A 226 -0.36 0.88 4.43
N CYS A 227 0.41 0.01 5.08
CA CYS A 227 1.68 0.31 5.74
C CYS A 227 2.76 -0.68 5.33
N TYR A 228 4.02 -0.35 5.61
CA TYR A 228 5.15 -1.24 5.43
C TYR A 228 5.47 -1.97 6.73
N LEU A 229 5.63 -3.29 6.61
CA LEU A 229 6.07 -4.17 7.68
C LEU A 229 7.46 -4.69 7.35
N VAL A 230 8.37 -4.63 8.32
CA VAL A 230 9.70 -5.22 8.21
C VAL A 230 9.87 -6.27 9.29
N HIS A 231 10.35 -7.46 8.91
CA HIS A 231 10.60 -8.55 9.85
C HIS A 231 11.60 -8.12 10.93
N GLY A 232 11.31 -8.45 12.20
CA GLY A 232 12.04 -7.93 13.35
C GLY A 232 13.54 -8.28 13.34
N GLU A 233 13.89 -9.53 13.03
CA GLU A 233 15.29 -9.93 12.94
C GLU A 233 16.03 -9.25 11.78
N PHE A 234 15.35 -9.09 10.63
CA PHE A 234 15.96 -8.37 9.50
C PHE A 234 16.21 -6.91 9.85
N LEU A 235 15.24 -6.26 10.50
CA LEU A 235 15.36 -4.88 10.96
C LEU A 235 16.51 -4.68 11.96
N GLN A 236 16.72 -5.64 12.87
CA GLN A 236 17.87 -5.61 13.81
C GLN A 236 19.21 -5.75 13.10
N LYS A 237 19.31 -6.64 12.10
CA LYS A 237 20.54 -6.85 11.31
C LYS A 237 20.81 -5.71 10.33
N HIS A 238 19.78 -5.11 9.82
CA HIS A 238 19.83 -4.09 8.76
C HIS A 238 18.96 -2.86 9.10
N PRO A 239 19.30 -2.08 10.15
CA PRO A 239 18.44 -0.99 10.62
C PRO A 239 18.20 0.11 9.58
N ALA A 240 19.10 0.27 8.61
CA ALA A 240 18.96 1.24 7.55
C ALA A 240 17.73 0.98 6.62
N ILE A 241 17.19 -0.25 6.63
CA ILE A 241 16.07 -0.60 5.74
C ILE A 241 14.83 0.24 6.03
N ALA A 242 14.55 0.55 7.30
CA ALA A 242 13.37 1.34 7.67
C ALA A 242 13.41 2.73 7.02
N ARG A 243 14.54 3.43 7.12
CA ARG A 243 14.76 4.73 6.48
C ARG A 243 14.74 4.61 4.96
N ASP A 244 15.49 3.66 4.39
CA ASP A 244 15.64 3.52 2.95
C ASP A 244 14.32 3.13 2.26
N LEU A 245 13.47 2.33 2.92
CA LEU A 245 12.14 1.99 2.41
C LEU A 245 11.19 3.20 2.47
N ASN A 246 11.25 4.01 3.54
CA ASN A 246 10.49 5.25 3.62
C ASN A 246 10.95 6.29 2.60
N ASP A 247 12.25 6.40 2.36
CA ASP A 247 12.80 7.27 1.33
C ASP A 247 12.45 6.77 -0.09
N ALA A 248 12.43 5.46 -0.31
CA ALA A 248 11.93 4.88 -1.56
C ALA A 248 10.44 5.15 -1.76
N GLN A 249 9.65 5.04 -0.69
CA GLN A 249 8.22 5.39 -0.74
C GLN A 249 8.01 6.89 -1.01
N ARG A 250 8.82 7.77 -0.42
CA ARG A 250 8.76 9.21 -0.73
C ARG A 250 9.01 9.46 -2.22
N ASP A 251 10.04 8.85 -2.79
CA ASP A 251 10.33 9.00 -4.23
C ASP A 251 9.20 8.42 -5.10
N ALA A 252 8.56 7.33 -4.68
CA ALA A 252 7.38 6.78 -5.35
C ALA A 252 6.18 7.75 -5.27
N VAL A 253 5.96 8.38 -4.11
CA VAL A 253 4.94 9.43 -3.91
C VAL A 253 5.23 10.64 -4.80
N ASP A 254 6.49 11.08 -4.87
CA ASP A 254 6.91 12.19 -5.73
C ASP A 254 6.68 11.86 -7.20
N LEU A 255 6.99 10.64 -7.62
CA LEU A 255 6.70 10.17 -8.98
C LEU A 255 5.20 10.12 -9.25
N TRP A 256 4.40 9.61 -8.30
CA TRP A 256 2.94 9.55 -8.41
C TRP A 256 2.33 10.91 -8.67
N TYR A 257 2.73 11.95 -7.92
CA TYR A 257 2.14 13.29 -8.06
C TYR A 257 2.78 14.15 -9.15
N ASN A 258 4.08 14.01 -9.40
CA ASN A 258 4.81 14.89 -10.33
C ASN A 258 4.95 14.29 -11.74
N GLN A 259 4.81 12.96 -11.90
CA GLN A 259 4.90 12.25 -13.18
C GLN A 259 3.71 11.27 -13.33
N PRO A 260 2.47 11.77 -13.29
CA PRO A 260 1.28 10.91 -13.18
C PRO A 260 1.15 9.90 -14.32
N GLN A 261 1.53 10.27 -15.55
CA GLN A 261 1.45 9.36 -16.69
C GLN A 261 2.34 8.12 -16.47
N ARG A 262 3.58 8.32 -16.02
CA ARG A 262 4.52 7.23 -15.74
C ARG A 262 4.04 6.36 -14.59
N ALA A 263 3.56 6.97 -13.51
CA ALA A 263 3.02 6.25 -12.37
C ALA A 263 1.82 5.37 -12.76
N ILE A 264 0.89 5.93 -13.55
CA ILE A 264 -0.29 5.22 -14.06
C ILE A 264 0.13 4.08 -14.99
N ASP A 265 1.13 4.27 -15.85
CA ASP A 265 1.62 3.20 -16.74
C ASP A 265 2.20 2.03 -15.93
N ILE A 266 3.00 2.31 -14.91
CA ILE A 266 3.52 1.30 -13.98
C ILE A 266 2.36 0.58 -13.25
N ALA A 267 1.44 1.33 -12.69
CA ALA A 267 0.29 0.77 -11.98
C ALA A 267 -0.58 -0.09 -12.92
N ALA A 268 -0.83 0.33 -14.16
CA ALA A 268 -1.58 -0.44 -15.15
C ALA A 268 -0.87 -1.75 -15.53
N GLU A 269 0.45 -1.70 -15.67
CA GLU A 269 1.26 -2.89 -15.96
C GLU A 269 1.14 -3.94 -14.85
N VAL A 270 1.21 -3.53 -13.59
CA VAL A 270 1.17 -4.45 -12.45
C VAL A 270 -0.25 -4.90 -12.12
N THR A 271 -1.19 -3.96 -12.02
CA THR A 271 -2.56 -4.25 -11.55
C THR A 271 -3.48 -4.83 -12.64
N LYS A 272 -3.13 -4.64 -13.92
CA LYS A 272 -3.99 -4.94 -15.09
C LYS A 272 -5.29 -4.13 -15.14
N ILE A 273 -5.38 -3.04 -14.40
CA ILE A 273 -6.51 -2.11 -14.44
C ILE A 273 -6.32 -1.13 -15.60
N PRO A 274 -7.39 -0.77 -16.33
CA PRO A 274 -7.34 0.20 -17.42
C PRO A 274 -6.80 1.57 -16.96
N ARG A 275 -6.00 2.22 -17.82
CA ARG A 275 -5.35 3.50 -17.50
C ARG A 275 -6.33 4.63 -17.17
N ASP A 276 -7.45 4.69 -17.86
CA ASP A 276 -8.51 5.67 -17.63
C ASP A 276 -9.12 5.56 -16.22
N VAL A 277 -9.35 4.33 -15.75
CA VAL A 277 -9.76 4.07 -14.35
C VAL A 277 -8.69 4.54 -13.37
N LEU A 278 -7.42 4.23 -13.66
CA LEU A 278 -6.29 4.66 -12.81
C LEU A 278 -6.10 6.17 -12.80
N GLN A 279 -6.45 6.87 -13.87
CA GLN A 279 -6.46 8.34 -13.91
C GLN A 279 -7.51 8.93 -12.97
N VAL A 280 -8.69 8.32 -12.88
CA VAL A 280 -9.72 8.71 -11.89
C VAL A 280 -9.19 8.46 -10.48
N ALA A 281 -8.64 7.27 -10.22
CA ALA A 281 -8.09 6.91 -8.94
C ALA A 281 -6.99 7.89 -8.49
N HIS A 282 -6.10 8.25 -9.41
CA HIS A 282 -5.02 9.22 -9.16
C HIS A 282 -5.56 10.59 -8.74
N LYS A 283 -6.57 11.09 -9.43
CA LYS A 283 -7.11 12.46 -9.19
C LYS A 283 -7.98 12.55 -7.95
N GLU A 284 -8.80 11.54 -7.68
CA GLU A 284 -9.95 11.68 -6.80
C GLU A 284 -9.92 10.81 -5.55
N THR A 285 -9.33 9.61 -5.63
CA THR A 285 -9.60 8.60 -4.62
C THR A 285 -8.37 8.07 -3.90
N VAL A 286 -7.23 7.98 -4.55
CA VAL A 286 -5.99 7.46 -3.93
C VAL A 286 -5.17 8.57 -3.32
N ARG A 287 -4.83 8.41 -2.03
CA ARG A 287 -3.92 9.30 -1.33
C ARG A 287 -2.66 8.53 -0.96
N MET A 288 -1.57 8.80 -1.67
CA MET A 288 -0.26 8.25 -1.34
C MET A 288 0.36 8.96 -0.14
N LEU A 289 0.99 8.20 0.73
CA LEU A 289 1.65 8.65 1.96
C LEU A 289 3.07 8.07 2.05
N HIS A 290 3.88 8.60 2.95
CA HIS A 290 5.19 8.05 3.27
C HIS A 290 5.59 8.37 4.73
N GLY A 291 6.50 7.58 5.29
CA GLY A 291 7.05 7.81 6.62
C GLY A 291 6.07 7.54 7.77
N LEU A 292 6.45 7.99 8.96
CA LEU A 292 5.65 7.95 10.18
C LEU A 292 5.74 9.31 10.91
N PRO A 293 5.25 10.41 10.32
CA PRO A 293 5.18 11.69 11.02
C PRO A 293 4.21 11.61 12.21
N ASP A 294 4.41 12.47 13.22
CA ASP A 294 3.63 12.42 14.47
C ASP A 294 2.12 12.49 14.23
N GLU A 295 1.66 13.39 13.38
CA GLU A 295 0.24 13.52 13.03
C GLU A 295 -0.35 12.21 12.48
N GLN A 296 0.45 11.52 11.65
CA GLN A 296 0.02 10.25 11.08
C GLN A 296 0.00 9.14 12.12
N VAL A 297 0.98 9.11 13.02
CA VAL A 297 1.01 8.16 14.15
C VAL A 297 -0.21 8.35 15.06
N GLU A 298 -0.60 9.61 15.35
CA GLU A 298 -1.81 9.89 16.13
C GLU A 298 -3.08 9.36 15.41
N THR A 299 -3.15 9.53 14.09
CA THR A 299 -4.28 9.00 13.31
C THR A 299 -4.33 7.47 13.38
N LEU A 300 -3.18 6.80 13.25
CA LEU A 300 -3.04 5.35 13.39
C LEU A 300 -3.48 4.85 14.77
N ILE A 301 -3.10 5.55 15.84
CA ILE A 301 -3.51 5.22 17.21
C ILE A 301 -5.04 5.31 17.36
N VAL A 302 -5.67 6.34 16.79
CA VAL A 302 -7.14 6.45 16.79
C VAL A 302 -7.77 5.28 16.04
N GLN A 303 -7.22 4.89 14.89
CA GLN A 303 -7.67 3.75 14.10
C GLN A 303 -7.59 2.43 14.90
N LEU A 304 -6.47 2.19 15.60
CA LEU A 304 -6.27 1.02 16.46
C LEU A 304 -7.30 0.98 17.61
N LYS A 305 -7.53 2.12 18.27
CA LYS A 305 -8.52 2.23 19.34
C LYS A 305 -9.94 1.93 18.85
N LEU A 306 -10.31 2.43 17.66
CA LEU A 306 -11.60 2.09 17.06
C LEU A 306 -11.71 0.58 16.78
N ASN A 307 -10.68 -0.04 16.22
CA ASN A 307 -10.68 -1.48 15.96
C ASN A 307 -10.75 -2.30 17.26
N LYS A 308 -10.17 -1.80 18.37
CA LYS A 308 -10.34 -2.41 19.69
C LYS A 308 -11.74 -2.20 20.26
N GLU A 309 -12.28 -0.99 20.20
CA GLU A 309 -13.64 -0.65 20.69
C GLU A 309 -14.68 -1.60 20.11
N PHE A 310 -14.51 -2.00 18.84
CA PHE A 310 -15.43 -2.94 18.18
C PHE A 310 -15.00 -4.41 18.21
N GLY A 311 -14.00 -4.73 19.04
CA GLY A 311 -13.64 -6.11 19.38
C GLY A 311 -12.86 -6.86 18.30
N PHE A 312 -12.38 -6.17 17.27
CA PHE A 312 -11.46 -6.77 16.29
C PHE A 312 -10.05 -6.98 16.88
N LEU A 313 -9.53 -5.97 17.57
CA LEU A 313 -8.33 -6.05 18.39
C LEU A 313 -8.70 -6.29 19.85
N LYS A 314 -7.93 -7.10 20.57
CA LYS A 314 -8.24 -7.51 21.93
C LYS A 314 -7.15 -7.17 22.95
N SER A 315 -5.88 -7.09 22.50
CA SER A 315 -4.73 -6.85 23.38
C SER A 315 -4.82 -5.50 24.08
N ASP A 316 -4.33 -5.43 25.31
CA ASP A 316 -4.22 -4.22 26.11
C ASP A 316 -3.15 -3.22 25.58
N ILE A 317 -2.27 -3.67 24.71
CA ILE A 317 -1.31 -2.77 24.04
C ILE A 317 -2.02 -1.61 23.33
N TRP A 318 -3.21 -1.87 22.77
CA TRP A 318 -3.96 -0.88 22.00
C TRP A 318 -4.59 0.22 22.86
N ASP A 319 -4.60 0.08 24.18
CA ASP A 319 -5.05 1.10 25.12
C ASP A 319 -3.95 2.13 25.44
N SER A 320 -2.67 1.75 25.24
CA SER A 320 -1.52 2.56 25.61
C SER A 320 -0.83 3.14 24.37
N PRO A 321 -1.01 4.44 24.07
CA PRO A 321 -0.29 5.09 22.96
C PRO A 321 1.22 4.93 23.02
N ASP A 322 1.81 4.95 24.23
CA ASP A 322 3.26 4.82 24.39
C ASP A 322 3.76 3.41 24.11
N ARG A 323 2.99 2.38 24.50
CA ARG A 323 3.29 1.00 24.12
C ARG A 323 3.16 0.79 22.62
N ILE A 324 2.10 1.32 21.99
CA ILE A 324 1.94 1.27 20.55
C ILE A 324 3.16 1.87 19.85
N ARG A 325 3.58 3.07 20.25
CA ARG A 325 4.75 3.74 19.64
C ARG A 325 6.04 2.94 19.80
N ARG A 326 6.26 2.35 20.96
CA ARG A 326 7.49 1.61 21.25
C ARG A 326 7.48 0.19 20.68
N GLU A 327 6.36 -0.52 20.79
CA GLU A 327 6.30 -1.95 20.52
C GLU A 327 5.85 -2.28 19.11
N PHE A 328 4.95 -1.48 18.51
CA PHE A 328 4.37 -1.75 17.18
C PHE A 328 5.05 -0.97 16.06
N PHE A 329 5.41 0.28 16.31
CA PHE A 329 6.11 1.10 15.31
C PHE A 329 7.64 1.03 15.46
N HIS A 330 8.34 1.27 14.34
CA HIS A 330 9.76 1.58 14.31
C HIS A 330 9.96 2.84 13.48
N ARG A 331 10.42 3.90 14.12
CA ARG A 331 10.72 5.18 13.48
C ARG A 331 12.24 5.27 13.26
N ALA A 332 12.65 5.47 11.98
CA ALA A 332 14.05 5.61 11.59
C ALA A 332 14.53 7.05 11.74
#